data_1a96e7295f703ddb2757e227287f68a6
#
_entry.id   1a96e7295f703ddb2757e227287f68a6
#
_cell.length_a   1.000
_cell.length_b   1.000
_cell.length_c   1.000
_cell.angle_alpha   90.00
_cell.angle_beta   90.00
_cell.angle_gamma   90.00
#
_symmetry.space_group_name_H-M   'P 1'
#
loop_
_entity.id
_entity.type
_entity.pdbx_description
1 polymer ?
#
loop_
_entity_poly.entity_id
_entity_poly.type
_entity_poly.pdbx_seq_one_letter_code
_entity_poly.pdbx_strand_id
1 'polypeptide(L)'
;MTSDPGFLDRVAARIGNMIEEGRTRYGGFDPEIDSLFGRLSALTENRGKGTRADAVRLGWLAAGGTTDDPTPVNIGAAFELLHLSALVHDDMIDGSSSRRGVPTVHVEAAERHRIDGLAGSSAHFATGSAVLTGNILAALAQSALGEVNAAARHEWSRVQLEVNLGQYLDLVSAAGQTMDEDRVHTVMRLKT
;
A
#
# COMPACT_ATOMS: atom_id res chain seq x y z
N MET A 1 -19.12 -16.35 3.97
CA MET A 1 -17.86 -16.76 3.34
C MET A 1 -16.78 -16.66 4.40
N THR A 2 -16.22 -17.77 4.85
CA THR A 2 -15.17 -17.78 5.88
C THR A 2 -13.83 -17.45 5.22
N SER A 3 -13.13 -16.43 5.74
CA SER A 3 -11.74 -16.17 5.38
C SER A 3 -10.90 -17.43 5.71
N ASP A 4 -9.89 -17.72 4.87
CA ASP A 4 -8.87 -18.73 5.20
C ASP A 4 -7.72 -18.03 5.97
N PRO A 5 -7.67 -18.17 7.30
CA PRO A 5 -6.62 -17.52 8.10
C PRO A 5 -5.21 -17.93 7.65
N GLY A 6 -5.03 -19.19 7.26
CA GLY A 6 -3.74 -19.70 6.79
C GLY A 6 -3.28 -19.06 5.48
N PHE A 7 -4.21 -18.70 4.59
CA PHE A 7 -3.88 -17.96 3.37
C PHE A 7 -3.39 -16.54 3.70
N LEU A 8 -4.11 -15.81 4.54
CA LEU A 8 -3.74 -14.45 4.93
C LEU A 8 -2.42 -14.41 5.70
N ASP A 9 -2.11 -15.44 6.49
CA ASP A 9 -0.80 -15.56 7.15
C ASP A 9 0.33 -15.79 6.15
N ARG A 10 0.12 -16.60 5.11
CA ARG A 10 1.08 -16.75 4.01
C ARG A 10 1.31 -15.44 3.25
N VAL A 11 0.25 -14.68 2.98
CA VAL A 11 0.35 -13.33 2.36
C VAL A 11 1.18 -12.40 3.24
N ALA A 12 0.92 -12.36 4.54
CA ALA A 12 1.68 -11.54 5.47
C ALA A 12 3.15 -11.96 5.57
N ALA A 13 3.42 -13.25 5.63
CA ALA A 13 4.79 -13.77 5.64
C ALA A 13 5.52 -13.40 4.34
N ARG A 14 4.84 -13.45 3.19
CA ARG A 14 5.42 -13.01 1.91
C ARG A 14 5.80 -11.54 1.92
N ILE A 15 4.94 -10.67 2.44
CA ILE A 15 5.22 -9.23 2.57
C ILE A 15 6.41 -9.01 3.51
N GLY A 16 6.41 -9.64 4.69
CA GLY A 16 7.52 -9.54 5.65
C GLY A 16 8.85 -9.99 5.07
N ASN A 17 8.87 -11.12 4.35
CA ASN A 17 10.07 -11.61 3.69
C ASN A 17 10.61 -10.62 2.65
N MET A 18 9.74 -9.99 1.85
CA MET A 18 10.16 -9.00 0.85
C MET A 18 10.79 -7.76 1.49
N ILE A 19 10.23 -7.30 2.63
CA ILE A 19 10.79 -6.17 3.37
C ILE A 19 12.17 -6.54 3.92
N GLU A 20 12.32 -7.73 4.51
CA GLU A 20 13.59 -8.20 5.05
C GLU A 20 14.64 -8.47 3.97
N GLU A 21 14.24 -9.01 2.80
CA GLU A 21 15.11 -9.11 1.62
C GLU A 21 15.61 -7.73 1.18
N GLY A 22 14.72 -6.74 1.14
CA GLY A 22 15.08 -5.34 0.84
C GLY A 22 16.01 -4.76 1.89
N ARG A 23 15.75 -4.98 3.18
CA ARG A 23 16.59 -4.55 4.29
C ARG A 23 17.99 -5.15 4.22
N THR A 24 18.07 -6.46 4.00
CA THR A 24 19.34 -7.18 3.84
C THR A 24 20.15 -6.65 2.65
N ARG A 25 19.47 -6.31 1.55
CA ARG A 25 20.13 -5.85 0.32
C ARG A 25 20.60 -4.40 0.40
N TYR A 26 19.84 -3.53 1.04
CA TYR A 26 20.04 -2.07 0.97
C TYR A 26 20.33 -1.42 2.33
N GLY A 27 19.97 -2.04 3.45
CA GLY A 27 20.13 -1.47 4.80
C GLY A 27 21.56 -1.14 5.16
N GLY A 28 22.53 -1.92 4.64
CA GLY A 28 23.94 -1.66 4.85
C GLY A 28 24.52 -0.44 4.14
N PHE A 29 23.76 0.20 3.22
CA PHE A 29 24.23 1.39 2.52
C PHE A 29 24.21 2.65 3.40
N ASP A 30 23.20 2.75 4.29
CA ASP A 30 23.04 3.88 5.20
C ASP A 30 22.11 3.48 6.37
N PRO A 31 22.40 3.88 7.63
CA PRO A 31 21.54 3.60 8.79
C PRO A 31 20.09 4.12 8.61
N GLU A 32 19.89 5.19 7.85
CA GLU A 32 18.55 5.71 7.56
C GLU A 32 17.74 4.76 6.69
N ILE A 33 18.38 4.07 5.76
CA ILE A 33 17.73 3.06 4.92
C ILE A 33 17.34 1.85 5.78
N ASP A 34 18.21 1.39 6.68
CA ASP A 34 17.90 0.30 7.62
C ASP A 34 16.70 0.67 8.51
N SER A 35 16.71 1.89 9.07
CA SER A 35 15.62 2.43 9.87
C SER A 35 14.31 2.55 9.08
N LEU A 36 14.36 2.93 7.80
CA LEU A 36 13.19 2.98 6.91
C LEU A 36 12.57 1.59 6.74
N PHE A 37 13.36 0.54 6.52
CA PHE A 37 12.84 -0.83 6.41
C PHE A 37 12.22 -1.30 7.73
N GLY A 38 12.76 -0.90 8.89
CA GLY A 38 12.12 -1.14 10.19
C GLY A 38 10.73 -0.49 10.30
N ARG A 39 10.57 0.75 9.84
CA ARG A 39 9.26 1.44 9.78
C ARG A 39 8.29 0.78 8.79
N LEU A 40 8.77 0.32 7.63
CA LEU A 40 7.94 -0.42 6.68
C LEU A 40 7.44 -1.74 7.29
N SER A 41 8.28 -2.46 8.05
CA SER A 41 7.86 -3.66 8.77
C SER A 41 6.73 -3.35 9.74
N ALA A 42 6.91 -2.37 10.63
CA ALA A 42 5.89 -1.96 11.59
C ALA A 42 4.59 -1.52 10.92
N LEU A 43 4.67 -0.81 9.79
CA LEU A 43 3.50 -0.36 9.03
C LEU A 43 2.71 -1.55 8.44
N THR A 44 3.40 -2.59 7.96
CA THR A 44 2.75 -3.80 7.41
C THR A 44 2.19 -4.74 8.47
N GLU A 45 2.68 -4.68 9.71
CA GLU A 45 2.11 -5.43 10.85
C GLU A 45 0.73 -4.91 11.24
N ASN A 46 0.48 -3.59 11.11
CA ASN A 46 -0.82 -2.96 11.35
C ASN A 46 -1.79 -3.13 10.17
N ARG A 47 -1.79 -4.31 9.58
CA ARG A 47 -2.62 -4.67 8.43
C ARG A 47 -4.12 -4.71 8.76
N GLY A 48 -4.93 -4.50 7.73
CA GLY A 48 -6.38 -4.64 7.79
C GLY A 48 -6.85 -6.09 7.78
N LYS A 49 -8.11 -6.26 7.37
CA LYS A 49 -8.78 -7.57 7.31
C LYS A 49 -8.28 -8.48 6.18
N GLY A 50 -7.36 -8.03 5.32
CA GLY A 50 -6.85 -8.80 4.18
C GLY A 50 -7.93 -9.06 3.09
N THR A 51 -8.93 -8.21 3.00
CA THR A 51 -10.10 -8.43 2.12
C THR A 51 -9.71 -8.51 0.64
N ARG A 52 -8.69 -7.75 0.22
CA ARG A 52 -8.21 -7.75 -1.17
C ARG A 52 -7.48 -9.05 -1.49
N ALA A 53 -6.62 -9.50 -0.59
CA ALA A 53 -5.94 -10.78 -0.72
C ALA A 53 -6.95 -11.95 -0.73
N ASP A 54 -7.97 -11.92 0.13
CA ASP A 54 -9.00 -12.96 0.14
C ASP A 54 -9.85 -12.95 -1.14
N ALA A 55 -10.15 -11.78 -1.71
CA ALA A 55 -10.81 -11.68 -3.02
C ALA A 55 -9.97 -12.31 -4.14
N VAL A 56 -8.64 -12.11 -4.14
CA VAL A 56 -7.72 -12.78 -5.07
C VAL A 56 -7.80 -14.30 -4.93
N ARG A 57 -7.73 -14.81 -3.71
CA ARG A 57 -7.87 -16.26 -3.43
C ARG A 57 -9.17 -16.81 -3.97
N LEU A 58 -10.28 -16.14 -3.71
CA LEU A 58 -11.60 -16.57 -4.16
C LEU A 58 -11.72 -16.58 -5.68
N GLY A 59 -11.22 -15.55 -6.36
CA GLY A 59 -11.17 -15.49 -7.82
C GLY A 59 -10.29 -16.60 -8.41
N TRP A 60 -9.15 -16.89 -7.78
CA TRP A 60 -8.27 -17.99 -8.16
C TRP A 60 -8.96 -19.35 -8.11
N LEU A 61 -9.61 -19.63 -6.98
CA LEU A 61 -10.35 -20.89 -6.80
C LEU A 61 -11.55 -21.01 -7.74
N ALA A 62 -12.28 -19.91 -7.96
CA ALA A 62 -13.42 -19.88 -8.88
C ALA A 62 -13.00 -20.12 -10.34
N ALA A 63 -11.76 -19.77 -10.69
CA ALA A 63 -11.17 -20.06 -12.00
C ALA A 63 -10.57 -21.46 -12.11
N GLY A 64 -10.73 -22.33 -11.09
CA GLY A 64 -10.21 -23.71 -11.08
C GLY A 64 -8.75 -23.82 -10.61
N GLY A 65 -8.19 -22.78 -10.03
CA GLY A 65 -6.87 -22.83 -9.39
C GLY A 65 -6.86 -23.65 -8.11
N THR A 66 -5.67 -24.09 -7.69
CA THR A 66 -5.49 -24.93 -6.50
C THR A 66 -4.94 -24.13 -5.31
N THR A 67 -5.13 -24.65 -4.11
CA THR A 67 -4.66 -24.01 -2.86
C THR A 67 -3.14 -24.07 -2.67
N ASP A 68 -2.48 -25.00 -3.35
CA ASP A 68 -1.03 -25.23 -3.22
C ASP A 68 -0.20 -24.35 -4.14
N ASP A 69 -0.82 -23.67 -5.09
CA ASP A 69 -0.13 -22.73 -5.99
C ASP A 69 0.28 -21.46 -5.23
N PRO A 70 1.53 -21.02 -5.33
CA PRO A 70 1.99 -19.79 -4.68
C PRO A 70 1.48 -18.51 -5.34
N THR A 71 0.97 -18.58 -6.57
CA THR A 71 0.53 -17.43 -7.37
C THR A 71 -0.49 -16.54 -6.64
N PRO A 72 -1.58 -17.07 -6.06
CA PRO A 72 -2.55 -16.23 -5.36
C PRO A 72 -1.98 -15.56 -4.10
N VAL A 73 -0.98 -16.16 -3.45
CA VAL A 73 -0.26 -15.52 -2.32
C VAL A 73 0.53 -14.32 -2.80
N ASN A 74 1.27 -14.45 -3.90
CA ASN A 74 2.06 -13.36 -4.49
C ASN A 74 1.16 -12.21 -4.97
N ILE A 75 0.08 -12.54 -5.68
CA ILE A 75 -0.88 -11.52 -6.14
C ILE A 75 -1.59 -10.88 -4.94
N GLY A 76 -1.97 -11.65 -3.93
CA GLY A 76 -2.55 -11.13 -2.70
C GLY A 76 -1.62 -10.16 -1.97
N ALA A 77 -0.32 -10.49 -1.87
CA ALA A 77 0.70 -9.61 -1.31
C ALA A 77 0.85 -8.32 -2.13
N ALA A 78 0.83 -8.42 -3.47
CA ALA A 78 0.87 -7.27 -4.36
C ALA A 78 -0.32 -6.31 -4.10
N PHE A 79 -1.53 -6.83 -4.01
CA PHE A 79 -2.73 -6.02 -3.73
C PHE A 79 -2.74 -5.40 -2.34
N GLU A 80 -2.28 -6.09 -1.31
CA GLU A 80 -2.19 -5.54 0.05
C GLU A 80 -1.13 -4.42 0.14
N LEU A 81 0.03 -4.59 -0.51
CA LEU A 81 1.07 -3.56 -0.59
C LEU A 81 0.63 -2.34 -1.41
N LEU A 82 -0.05 -2.55 -2.54
CA LEU A 82 -0.61 -1.46 -3.34
C LEU A 82 -1.66 -0.68 -2.55
N HIS A 83 -2.53 -1.39 -1.83
CA HIS A 83 -3.51 -0.76 -0.96
C HIS A 83 -2.85 0.06 0.15
N LEU A 84 -1.82 -0.48 0.78
CA LEU A 84 -1.09 0.24 1.83
C LEU A 84 -0.39 1.48 1.28
N SER A 85 0.20 1.42 0.07
CA SER A 85 0.73 2.57 -0.65
C SER A 85 -0.34 3.66 -0.84
N ALA A 86 -1.51 3.26 -1.35
CA ALA A 86 -2.63 4.18 -1.54
C ALA A 86 -3.09 4.82 -0.22
N LEU A 87 -3.15 4.06 0.88
CA LEU A 87 -3.50 4.59 2.20
C LEU A 87 -2.49 5.61 2.72
N VAL A 88 -1.19 5.38 2.53
CA VAL A 88 -0.13 6.33 2.94
C VAL A 88 -0.27 7.65 2.19
N HIS A 89 -0.54 7.60 0.89
CA HIS A 89 -0.75 8.80 0.09
C HIS A 89 -2.07 9.51 0.46
N ASP A 90 -3.14 8.76 0.63
CA ASP A 90 -4.47 9.26 1.03
C ASP A 90 -4.40 10.00 2.37
N ASP A 91 -3.81 9.38 3.38
CA ASP A 91 -3.62 9.98 4.71
C ASP A 91 -2.87 11.32 4.67
N MET A 92 -1.84 11.40 3.82
CA MET A 92 -1.08 12.63 3.65
C MET A 92 -1.90 13.70 2.90
N ILE A 93 -2.61 13.31 1.85
CA ILE A 93 -3.45 14.21 1.02
C ILE A 93 -4.60 14.79 1.86
N ASP A 94 -5.25 13.95 2.66
CA ASP A 94 -6.40 14.31 3.49
C ASP A 94 -5.99 14.96 4.83
N GLY A 95 -4.70 14.99 5.16
CA GLY A 95 -4.19 15.50 6.44
C GLY A 95 -4.62 14.65 7.64
N SER A 96 -4.88 13.37 7.46
CA SER A 96 -5.32 12.45 8.50
C SER A 96 -4.22 12.22 9.53
N SER A 97 -4.48 12.54 10.80
CA SER A 97 -3.47 12.44 11.87
C SER A 97 -3.20 11.02 12.35
N SER A 98 -4.16 10.12 12.20
CA SER A 98 -4.05 8.72 12.68
C SER A 98 -4.84 7.76 11.79
N ARG A 99 -4.35 6.51 11.75
CA ARG A 99 -5.04 5.37 11.09
C ARG A 99 -4.98 4.15 12.00
N ARG A 100 -6.15 3.55 12.29
CA ARG A 100 -6.27 2.39 13.20
C ARG A 100 -5.61 2.59 14.57
N GLY A 101 -5.67 3.81 15.09
CA GLY A 101 -5.13 4.14 16.42
C GLY A 101 -3.63 4.41 16.49
N VAL A 102 -2.93 4.40 15.34
CA VAL A 102 -1.51 4.80 15.26
C VAL A 102 -1.35 6.06 14.41
N PRO A 103 -0.31 6.88 14.66
CA PRO A 103 -0.01 8.04 13.82
C PRO A 103 0.18 7.64 12.35
N THR A 104 -0.20 8.51 11.43
CA THR A 104 0.07 8.34 10.00
C THR A 104 1.53 8.64 9.68
N VAL A 105 2.03 8.12 8.55
CA VAL A 105 3.45 8.24 8.15
C VAL A 105 3.95 9.69 8.13
N HIS A 106 3.14 10.64 7.65
CA HIS A 106 3.55 12.04 7.62
C HIS A 106 3.58 12.67 9.01
N VAL A 107 2.69 12.27 9.92
CA VAL A 107 2.71 12.74 11.32
C VAL A 107 3.92 12.20 12.05
N GLU A 108 4.21 10.91 11.92
CA GLU A 108 5.41 10.29 12.50
C GLU A 108 6.70 10.94 11.97
N ALA A 109 6.76 11.20 10.65
CA ALA A 109 7.92 11.86 10.04
C ALA A 109 8.09 13.31 10.52
N ALA A 110 6.99 14.08 10.70
CA ALA A 110 7.06 15.44 11.25
C ALA A 110 7.59 15.43 12.69
N GLU A 111 7.12 14.51 13.52
CA GLU A 111 7.58 14.38 14.89
C GLU A 111 9.06 13.94 14.97
N ARG A 112 9.46 12.99 14.14
CA ARG A 112 10.86 12.59 14.01
C ARG A 112 11.76 13.77 13.62
N HIS A 113 11.36 14.56 12.61
CA HIS A 113 12.11 15.73 12.19
C HIS A 113 12.37 16.70 13.36
N ARG A 114 11.35 16.88 14.22
CA ARG A 114 11.44 17.73 15.41
C ARG A 114 12.36 17.14 16.49
N ILE A 115 12.25 15.84 16.75
CA ILE A 115 13.04 15.14 17.81
C ILE A 115 14.52 15.11 17.40
N ASP A 116 14.82 14.79 16.15
CA ASP A 116 16.19 14.64 15.64
C ASP A 116 16.84 15.99 15.32
N GLY A 117 16.11 17.12 15.47
CA GLY A 117 16.61 18.46 15.19
C GLY A 117 17.03 18.66 13.74
N LEU A 118 16.32 18.03 12.78
CA LEU A 118 16.67 18.11 11.36
C LEU A 118 16.46 19.53 10.82
N ALA A 119 17.28 19.93 9.85
CA ALA A 119 17.20 21.23 9.23
C ALA A 119 16.01 21.36 8.26
N GLY A 120 15.50 22.58 8.08
CA GLY A 120 14.45 22.89 7.11
C GLY A 120 13.03 22.76 7.66
N SER A 121 12.07 22.62 6.77
CA SER A 121 10.64 22.55 7.11
C SER A 121 10.23 21.13 7.49
N SER A 122 9.74 20.95 8.71
CA SER A 122 9.16 19.68 9.17
C SER A 122 7.99 19.22 8.28
N ALA A 123 7.13 20.15 7.84
CA ALA A 123 6.01 19.83 6.94
C ALA A 123 6.50 19.33 5.58
N HIS A 124 7.54 19.93 5.01
CA HIS A 124 8.11 19.47 3.75
C HIS A 124 8.76 18.10 3.88
N PHE A 125 9.51 17.86 4.97
CA PHE A 125 10.10 16.57 5.28
C PHE A 125 9.02 15.49 5.45
N ALA A 126 7.94 15.78 6.18
CA ALA A 126 6.81 14.90 6.41
C ALA A 126 6.12 14.48 5.09
N THR A 127 5.82 15.47 4.23
CA THR A 127 5.25 15.23 2.90
C THR A 127 6.17 14.35 2.05
N GLY A 128 7.44 14.69 1.95
CA GLY A 128 8.43 13.92 1.19
C GLY A 128 8.56 12.49 1.70
N SER A 129 8.59 12.30 3.04
CA SER A 129 8.66 10.97 3.67
C SER A 129 7.44 10.11 3.33
N ALA A 130 6.22 10.67 3.38
CA ALA A 130 5.01 9.94 3.04
C ALA A 130 4.96 9.56 1.55
N VAL A 131 5.29 10.50 0.66
CA VAL A 131 5.35 10.24 -0.79
C VAL A 131 6.33 9.11 -1.10
N LEU A 132 7.55 9.17 -0.55
CA LEU A 132 8.57 8.15 -0.79
C LEU A 132 8.21 6.80 -0.18
N THR A 133 7.63 6.79 1.03
CA THR A 133 7.14 5.56 1.66
C THR A 133 6.07 4.88 0.80
N GLY A 134 5.08 5.63 0.32
CA GLY A 134 4.06 5.11 -0.58
C GLY A 134 4.64 4.58 -1.89
N ASN A 135 5.60 5.30 -2.50
CA ASN A 135 6.26 4.84 -3.73
C ASN A 135 7.08 3.56 -3.52
N ILE A 136 7.76 3.41 -2.37
CA ILE A 136 8.50 2.18 -2.03
C ILE A 136 7.53 1.00 -1.88
N LEU A 137 6.39 1.21 -1.20
CA LEU A 137 5.34 0.18 -1.08
C LEU A 137 4.76 -0.21 -2.46
N ALA A 138 4.54 0.74 -3.37
CA ALA A 138 4.11 0.46 -4.73
C ALA A 138 5.16 -0.33 -5.54
N ALA A 139 6.45 -0.02 -5.36
CA ALA A 139 7.54 -0.77 -5.98
C ALA A 139 7.64 -2.21 -5.43
N LEU A 140 7.46 -2.40 -4.12
CA LEU A 140 7.36 -3.72 -3.50
C LEU A 140 6.12 -4.47 -4.01
N ALA A 141 4.97 -3.80 -4.18
CA ALA A 141 3.76 -4.40 -4.75
C ALA A 141 4.02 -4.93 -6.18
N GLN A 142 4.70 -4.14 -7.01
CA GLN A 142 5.11 -4.57 -8.35
C GLN A 142 6.04 -5.79 -8.31
N SER A 143 6.97 -5.82 -7.36
CA SER A 143 7.88 -6.96 -7.18
C SER A 143 7.15 -8.19 -6.65
N ALA A 144 6.15 -8.03 -5.77
CA ALA A 144 5.34 -9.12 -5.23
C ALA A 144 4.55 -9.85 -6.31
N LEU A 145 4.08 -9.13 -7.33
CA LEU A 145 3.33 -9.70 -8.45
C LEU A 145 4.08 -10.85 -9.13
N GLY A 146 5.42 -10.78 -9.18
CA GLY A 146 6.27 -11.80 -9.76
C GLY A 146 6.06 -12.01 -11.26
N GLU A 147 6.24 -13.24 -11.72
CA GLU A 147 5.99 -13.61 -13.11
C GLU A 147 4.51 -13.94 -13.33
N VAL A 148 3.82 -13.06 -14.03
CA VAL A 148 2.44 -13.24 -14.47
C VAL A 148 2.36 -13.10 -15.98
N ASN A 149 1.32 -13.68 -16.60
CA ASN A 149 1.10 -13.56 -18.03
C ASN A 149 0.76 -12.12 -18.45
N ALA A 150 0.79 -11.84 -19.77
CA ALA A 150 0.57 -10.49 -20.29
C ALA A 150 -0.81 -9.93 -19.94
N ALA A 151 -1.86 -10.76 -19.90
CA ALA A 151 -3.21 -10.35 -19.55
C ALA A 151 -3.29 -9.90 -18.08
N ALA A 152 -2.74 -10.68 -17.14
CA ALA A 152 -2.70 -10.31 -15.73
C ALA A 152 -1.86 -9.04 -15.50
N ARG A 153 -0.75 -8.87 -16.23
CA ARG A 153 0.07 -7.65 -16.18
C ARG A 153 -0.70 -6.42 -16.69
N HIS A 154 -1.48 -6.59 -17.75
CA HIS A 154 -2.32 -5.51 -18.27
C HIS A 154 -3.38 -5.09 -17.24
N GLU A 155 -4.08 -6.06 -16.63
CA GLU A 155 -5.07 -5.79 -15.58
C GLU A 155 -4.45 -5.14 -14.34
N TRP A 156 -3.26 -5.57 -13.94
CA TRP A 156 -2.50 -4.94 -12.86
C TRP A 156 -2.21 -3.46 -13.14
N SER A 157 -1.76 -3.15 -14.35
CA SER A 157 -1.49 -1.75 -14.77
C SER A 157 -2.78 -0.93 -14.82
N ARG A 158 -3.89 -1.53 -15.29
CA ARG A 158 -5.22 -0.89 -15.31
C ARG A 158 -5.69 -0.54 -13.91
N VAL A 159 -5.60 -1.48 -12.96
CA VAL A 159 -5.98 -1.25 -11.56
C VAL A 159 -5.19 -0.10 -10.95
N GLN A 160 -3.85 -0.09 -11.13
CA GLN A 160 -3.02 1.01 -10.63
C GLN A 160 -3.44 2.36 -11.19
N LEU A 161 -3.71 2.44 -12.50
CA LEU A 161 -4.16 3.67 -13.14
C LEU A 161 -5.52 4.11 -12.59
N GLU A 162 -6.49 3.21 -12.49
CA GLU A 162 -7.85 3.51 -12.02
C GLU A 162 -7.84 4.02 -10.57
N VAL A 163 -7.10 3.38 -9.67
CA VAL A 163 -6.98 3.83 -8.27
C VAL A 163 -6.40 5.25 -8.19
N ASN A 164 -5.37 5.57 -8.97
CA ASN A 164 -4.79 6.91 -8.99
C ASN A 164 -5.74 7.95 -9.61
N LEU A 165 -6.49 7.60 -10.67
CA LEU A 165 -7.51 8.48 -11.24
C LEU A 165 -8.66 8.72 -10.25
N GLY A 166 -9.09 7.69 -9.53
CA GLY A 166 -10.11 7.80 -8.48
C GLY A 166 -9.64 8.72 -7.35
N GLN A 167 -8.40 8.59 -6.89
CA GLN A 167 -7.83 9.45 -5.86
C GLN A 167 -7.69 10.90 -6.33
N TYR A 168 -7.32 11.12 -7.59
CA TYR A 168 -7.27 12.47 -8.15
C TYR A 168 -8.64 13.13 -8.21
N LEU A 169 -9.67 12.39 -8.63
CA LEU A 169 -11.05 12.90 -8.66
C LEU A 169 -11.57 13.21 -7.24
N ASP A 170 -11.21 12.40 -6.24
CA ASP A 170 -11.56 12.63 -4.85
C ASP A 170 -10.92 13.92 -4.32
N LEU A 171 -9.63 14.10 -4.56
CA LEU A 171 -8.90 15.32 -4.22
C LEU A 171 -9.53 16.57 -4.85
N VAL A 172 -9.87 16.53 -6.14
CA VAL A 172 -10.51 17.66 -6.84
C VAL A 172 -11.90 17.94 -6.27
N SER A 173 -12.62 16.89 -5.87
CA SER A 173 -13.94 17.02 -5.24
C SER A 173 -13.84 17.66 -3.85
N ALA A 174 -12.88 17.25 -3.05
CA ALA A 174 -12.61 17.86 -1.74
C ALA A 174 -12.20 19.34 -1.83
N ALA A 175 -11.60 19.75 -2.96
CA ALA A 175 -11.22 21.15 -3.22
C ALA A 175 -12.39 22.06 -3.64
N GLY A 176 -13.65 21.62 -3.47
CA GLY A 176 -14.84 22.48 -3.65
C GLY A 176 -15.50 22.40 -5.02
N GLN A 177 -15.22 21.39 -5.82
CA GLN A 177 -15.98 21.10 -7.03
C GLN A 177 -17.32 20.45 -6.66
N THR A 178 -18.38 20.76 -7.44
CA THR A 178 -19.70 20.18 -7.21
C THR A 178 -19.64 18.65 -7.30
N MET A 179 -20.04 17.97 -6.23
CA MET A 179 -20.23 16.52 -6.19
C MET A 179 -21.67 16.22 -6.61
N ASP A 180 -21.88 15.78 -7.84
CA ASP A 180 -23.11 15.12 -8.25
C ASP A 180 -23.00 13.60 -8.01
N GLU A 181 -24.13 12.91 -8.13
CA GLU A 181 -24.22 11.47 -7.89
C GLU A 181 -23.34 10.67 -8.85
N ASP A 182 -23.25 11.06 -10.12
CA ASP A 182 -22.43 10.39 -11.13
C ASP A 182 -20.94 10.49 -10.79
N ARG A 183 -20.50 11.63 -10.27
CA ARG A 183 -19.11 11.81 -9.84
C ARG A 183 -18.79 10.97 -8.61
N VAL A 184 -19.69 10.91 -7.62
CA VAL A 184 -19.54 10.01 -6.46
C VAL A 184 -19.39 8.56 -6.90
N HIS A 185 -20.27 8.09 -7.78
CA HIS A 185 -20.19 6.72 -8.32
C HIS A 185 -18.89 6.48 -9.08
N THR A 186 -18.42 7.46 -9.85
CA THR A 186 -17.16 7.34 -10.59
C THR A 186 -15.96 7.23 -9.64
N VAL A 187 -15.90 8.09 -8.61
CA VAL A 187 -14.85 8.02 -7.58
C VAL A 187 -14.87 6.66 -6.88
N MET A 188 -16.03 6.21 -6.42
CA MET A 188 -16.18 4.92 -5.74
C MET A 188 -15.71 3.76 -6.63
N ARG A 189 -16.11 3.75 -7.90
CA ARG A 189 -15.73 2.68 -8.85
C ARG A 189 -14.23 2.63 -9.14
N LEU A 190 -13.57 3.79 -9.18
CA LEU A 190 -12.15 3.86 -9.52
C LEU A 190 -11.25 3.70 -8.29
N LYS A 191 -11.67 4.22 -7.13
CA LYS A 191 -10.86 4.23 -5.90
C LYS A 191 -10.95 2.89 -5.15
N THR A 192 -12.02 2.09 -5.34
CA THR A 192 -12.28 0.82 -4.63
C THR A 192 -12.42 -0.35 -5.59
#